data_5e6daad57b15569ef040c85929ea6fa0
#
_entry.id   5e6daad57b15569ef040c85929ea6fa0
#
_cell.length_a   1.000
_cell.length_b   1.000
_cell.length_c   1.000
_cell.angle_alpha   90.00
_cell.angle_beta   90.00
_cell.angle_gamma   90.00
#
_symmetry.space_group_name_H-M   'P 1'
#
loop_
_entity.id
_entity.type
_entity.pdbx_description
1 polymer ?
#
loop_
_entity_poly.entity_id
_entity_poly.type
_entity_poly.pdbx_seq_one_letter_code
_entity_poly.pdbx_strand_id
1 'polypeptide(L)'
;LFALATFTLASCLEDESTDATNPIAEITIDESNLQKVYNINKNDSLVITPIVTQKNKELPLSYAWELDQEIISVEKDFRYKGDILGTFNGRLIVSNEDGKAFYTFTLNVNSPYEYGIMVLSKDADSRPHIAFMQEPLEEGAEKKFYDERW
;
A
#
# COMPACT_ATOMS: atom_id res chain seq x y z
N LEU A 1 54.98 43.01 -42.76
CA LEU A 1 53.53 42.99 -42.65
C LEU A 1 53.10 41.58 -42.31
N PHE A 2 52.79 41.29 -41.03
CA PHE A 2 52.33 39.99 -40.55
C PHE A 2 50.79 39.98 -40.60
N ALA A 3 50.21 39.11 -41.43
CA ALA A 3 48.79 38.88 -41.45
C ALA A 3 48.46 37.82 -40.42
N LEU A 4 47.71 38.19 -39.36
CA LEU A 4 47.21 37.31 -38.33
C LEU A 4 45.85 36.68 -38.81
N ALA A 5 45.91 35.44 -39.22
CA ALA A 5 44.70 34.70 -39.60
C ALA A 5 44.00 34.17 -38.32
N THR A 6 42.89 34.78 -37.95
CA THR A 6 42.02 34.32 -36.87
C THR A 6 41.16 33.13 -37.39
N PHE A 7 41.49 31.94 -36.94
CA PHE A 7 40.64 30.75 -37.15
C PHE A 7 39.49 30.80 -36.13
N THR A 8 38.28 31.10 -36.58
CA THR A 8 37.07 30.91 -35.80
C THR A 8 36.64 29.46 -35.94
N LEU A 9 36.90 28.68 -34.90
CA LEU A 9 36.31 27.37 -34.74
C LEU A 9 34.82 27.56 -34.37
N ALA A 10 33.96 27.54 -35.37
CA ALA A 10 32.54 27.34 -35.14
C ALA A 10 32.33 25.84 -34.80
N SER A 11 32.38 25.52 -33.52
CA SER A 11 31.90 24.23 -33.04
C SER A 11 30.36 24.29 -33.03
N CYS A 12 29.74 23.96 -34.14
CA CYS A 12 28.35 23.48 -34.11
C CYS A 12 28.39 22.13 -33.43
N LEU A 13 28.15 22.11 -32.15
CA LEU A 13 27.55 20.96 -31.49
C LEU A 13 26.08 20.93 -31.99
N GLU A 14 25.88 20.31 -33.14
CA GLU A 14 24.55 19.76 -33.41
C GLU A 14 24.35 18.71 -32.34
N ASP A 15 23.56 19.08 -31.33
CA ASP A 15 22.98 18.13 -30.39
C ASP A 15 21.97 17.28 -31.20
N GLU A 16 22.51 16.25 -31.88
CA GLU A 16 21.74 15.14 -32.35
C GLU A 16 21.32 14.33 -31.11
N SER A 17 20.72 14.98 -30.11
CA SER A 17 19.77 14.28 -29.27
C SER A 17 18.63 13.91 -30.20
N THR A 18 18.79 12.78 -30.85
CA THR A 18 17.67 12.05 -31.38
C THR A 18 16.71 11.87 -30.20
N ASP A 19 15.76 12.77 -30.07
CA ASP A 19 14.43 12.49 -29.57
C ASP A 19 13.84 11.38 -30.46
N ALA A 20 14.57 10.31 -30.59
CA ALA A 20 14.03 9.04 -31.05
C ALA A 20 13.11 8.60 -29.91
N THR A 21 12.01 9.22 -29.92
CA THR A 21 10.79 9.07 -29.22
C THR A 21 10.39 7.62 -29.17
N ASN A 22 11.05 6.87 -28.31
CA ASN A 22 10.47 5.66 -27.76
C ASN A 22 9.80 6.10 -26.45
N PRO A 23 8.51 6.47 -26.49
CA PRO A 23 7.84 7.01 -25.34
C PRO A 23 7.85 5.98 -24.21
N ILE A 24 8.30 6.39 -23.04
CA ILE A 24 8.30 5.58 -21.83
C ILE A 24 6.85 5.31 -21.40
N ALA A 25 6.51 4.06 -21.10
CA ALA A 25 5.23 3.70 -20.50
C ALA A 25 5.20 4.15 -19.03
N GLU A 26 4.78 5.38 -18.81
CA GLU A 26 4.70 5.99 -17.48
C GLU A 26 3.56 5.35 -16.67
N ILE A 27 3.89 4.77 -15.52
CA ILE A 27 2.94 4.13 -14.61
C ILE A 27 2.38 5.18 -13.64
N THR A 28 1.05 5.22 -13.52
CA THR A 28 0.36 6.05 -12.52
C THR A 28 -0.53 5.18 -11.65
N ILE A 29 -0.34 5.26 -10.33
CA ILE A 29 -1.21 4.64 -9.32
C ILE A 29 -2.21 5.71 -8.90
N ASP A 30 -3.51 5.43 -9.06
CA ASP A 30 -4.56 6.33 -8.58
C ASP A 30 -4.70 6.18 -7.06
N GLU A 31 -4.35 7.24 -6.34
CA GLU A 31 -4.40 7.27 -4.88
C GLU A 31 -5.80 7.60 -4.34
N SER A 32 -6.76 7.97 -5.19
CA SER A 32 -8.10 8.40 -4.75
C SER A 32 -8.90 7.28 -4.06
N ASN A 33 -8.62 6.03 -4.40
CA ASN A 33 -9.26 4.84 -3.81
C ASN A 33 -8.37 4.13 -2.79
N LEU A 34 -7.22 4.72 -2.43
CA LEU A 34 -6.26 4.14 -1.50
C LEU A 34 -6.19 4.95 -0.20
N GLN A 35 -5.97 4.28 0.91
CA GLN A 35 -5.85 4.91 2.23
C GLN A 35 -4.40 4.88 2.71
N LYS A 36 -3.93 5.99 3.27
CA LYS A 36 -2.57 6.07 3.86
C LYS A 36 -2.44 5.23 5.13
N VAL A 37 -3.56 4.94 5.81
CA VAL A 37 -3.59 4.10 7.02
C VAL A 37 -4.77 3.15 6.92
N TYR A 38 -4.51 1.87 7.08
CA TYR A 38 -5.51 0.81 7.21
C TYR A 38 -5.49 0.28 8.63
N ASN A 39 -6.68 0.18 9.24
CA ASN A 39 -6.86 -0.38 10.58
C ASN A 39 -7.74 -1.62 10.47
N ILE A 40 -7.24 -2.75 10.92
CA ILE A 40 -7.99 -4.00 11.02
C ILE A 40 -7.78 -4.63 12.40
N ASN A 41 -8.72 -5.49 12.82
CA ASN A 41 -8.50 -6.28 14.02
C ASN A 41 -7.77 -7.59 13.68
N LYS A 42 -7.15 -8.19 14.68
CA LYS A 42 -6.58 -9.54 14.55
C LYS A 42 -7.63 -10.52 14.01
N ASN A 43 -7.23 -11.34 13.05
CA ASN A 43 -8.03 -12.29 12.28
C ASN A 43 -8.99 -11.67 11.24
N ASP A 44 -9.12 -10.34 11.15
CA ASP A 44 -9.82 -9.69 10.06
C ASP A 44 -9.02 -9.79 8.76
N SER A 45 -9.71 -9.66 7.63
CA SER A 45 -9.10 -9.67 6.30
C SER A 45 -9.14 -8.26 5.70
N LEU A 46 -8.02 -7.84 5.11
CA LEU A 46 -7.89 -6.62 4.34
C LEU A 46 -7.79 -6.97 2.85
N VAL A 47 -8.54 -6.26 2.01
CA VAL A 47 -8.41 -6.32 0.56
C VAL A 47 -8.19 -4.91 0.03
N ILE A 48 -7.11 -4.72 -0.75
CA ILE A 48 -6.82 -3.46 -1.43
C ILE A 48 -6.72 -3.75 -2.93
N THR A 49 -7.53 -3.07 -3.73
CA THR A 49 -7.52 -3.19 -5.19
C THR A 49 -7.05 -1.86 -5.79
N PRO A 50 -5.79 -1.76 -6.25
CA PRO A 50 -5.26 -0.53 -6.81
C PRO A 50 -5.80 -0.29 -8.22
N ILE A 51 -6.05 0.97 -8.55
CA ILE A 51 -6.31 1.42 -9.92
C ILE A 51 -4.98 1.91 -10.48
N VAL A 52 -4.52 1.27 -11.54
CA VAL A 52 -3.24 1.58 -12.19
C VAL A 52 -3.48 1.84 -13.67
N THR A 53 -2.90 2.92 -14.16
CA THR A 53 -2.95 3.31 -15.57
C THR A 53 -1.54 3.47 -16.13
N GLN A 54 -1.40 3.37 -17.44
CA GLN A 54 -0.17 3.67 -18.15
C GLN A 54 -0.43 4.77 -19.18
N LYS A 55 0.54 5.65 -19.39
CA LYS A 55 0.52 6.70 -20.38
C LYS A 55 1.52 6.36 -21.49
N ASN A 56 1.27 6.86 -22.69
CA ASN A 56 2.07 6.73 -23.93
C ASN A 56 2.02 5.35 -24.59
N LYS A 57 2.22 4.27 -23.87
CA LYS A 57 2.07 2.89 -24.36
C LYS A 57 1.68 1.96 -23.20
N GLU A 58 1.12 0.81 -23.53
CA GLU A 58 0.76 -0.22 -22.56
C GLU A 58 1.78 -1.36 -22.60
N LEU A 59 2.33 -1.70 -21.44
CA LEU A 59 3.23 -2.81 -21.23
C LEU A 59 2.67 -3.75 -20.14
N PRO A 60 3.08 -5.01 -20.13
CA PRO A 60 2.73 -5.91 -19.02
C PRO A 60 3.15 -5.32 -17.67
N LEU A 61 2.22 -5.30 -16.72
CA LEU A 61 2.47 -4.82 -15.36
C LEU A 61 2.76 -5.99 -14.43
N SER A 62 3.74 -5.79 -13.56
CA SER A 62 4.03 -6.66 -12.42
C SER A 62 3.76 -5.90 -11.13
N TYR A 63 3.27 -6.62 -10.12
CA TYR A 63 2.91 -6.09 -8.82
C TYR A 63 3.75 -6.76 -7.74
N ALA A 64 4.09 -6.02 -6.69
CA ALA A 64 4.62 -6.57 -5.46
C ALA A 64 4.11 -5.74 -4.27
N TRP A 65 3.62 -6.44 -3.25
CA TRP A 65 3.18 -5.86 -2.00
C TRP A 65 4.15 -6.26 -0.90
N GLU A 66 4.68 -5.28 -0.20
CA GLU A 66 5.60 -5.46 0.90
C GLU A 66 4.98 -4.99 2.21
N LEU A 67 5.29 -5.72 3.29
CA LEU A 67 5.13 -5.25 4.67
C LEU A 67 6.51 -5.33 5.33
N ASP A 68 6.96 -4.21 5.90
CA ASP A 68 8.29 -4.07 6.53
C ASP A 68 9.45 -4.60 5.66
N GLN A 69 9.39 -4.31 4.35
CA GLN A 69 10.37 -4.68 3.32
C GLN A 69 10.36 -6.17 2.91
N GLU A 70 9.44 -6.97 3.44
CA GLU A 70 9.24 -8.35 3.02
C GLU A 70 8.09 -8.43 2.00
N ILE A 71 8.30 -9.15 0.88
CA ILE A 71 7.27 -9.34 -0.15
C ILE A 71 6.25 -10.35 0.37
N ILE A 72 5.02 -9.88 0.54
CA ILE A 72 3.89 -10.69 1.02
C ILE A 72 3.02 -11.20 -0.13
N SER A 73 2.93 -10.44 -1.23
CA SER A 73 2.10 -10.82 -2.39
C SER A 73 2.67 -10.23 -3.68
N VAL A 74 2.46 -10.94 -4.79
CA VAL A 74 2.77 -10.47 -6.16
C VAL A 74 1.51 -10.32 -7.01
N GLU A 75 0.35 -10.51 -6.44
CA GLU A 75 -0.93 -10.33 -7.10
C GLU A 75 -1.29 -8.84 -7.25
N LYS A 76 -2.16 -8.52 -8.22
CA LYS A 76 -2.66 -7.16 -8.37
C LYS A 76 -3.39 -6.69 -7.11
N ASP A 77 -4.31 -7.52 -6.60
CA ASP A 77 -5.06 -7.24 -5.38
C ASP A 77 -4.28 -7.71 -4.16
N PHE A 78 -4.07 -6.81 -3.21
CA PHE A 78 -3.53 -7.18 -1.91
C PHE A 78 -4.61 -7.86 -1.07
N ARG A 79 -4.33 -9.07 -0.60
CA ARG A 79 -5.18 -9.83 0.31
C ARG A 79 -4.34 -10.24 1.51
N TYR A 80 -4.67 -9.69 2.65
CA TYR A 80 -3.93 -9.93 3.88
C TYR A 80 -4.88 -10.31 5.00
N LYS A 81 -4.49 -11.31 5.79
CA LYS A 81 -5.16 -11.68 7.03
C LYS A 81 -4.31 -11.20 8.20
N GLY A 82 -4.89 -10.40 9.08
CA GLY A 82 -4.21 -9.83 10.23
C GLY A 82 -4.00 -10.84 11.35
N ASP A 83 -3.09 -11.78 11.21
CA ASP A 83 -2.79 -12.81 12.20
C ASP A 83 -1.77 -12.37 13.25
N ILE A 84 -0.95 -11.36 12.94
CA ILE A 84 0.08 -10.81 13.83
C ILE A 84 -0.32 -9.38 14.21
N LEU A 85 -0.37 -9.11 15.54
CA LEU A 85 -0.62 -7.76 16.06
C LEU A 85 0.58 -6.85 15.80
N GLY A 86 0.32 -5.60 15.42
CA GLY A 86 1.38 -4.62 15.23
C GLY A 86 1.05 -3.55 14.20
N THR A 87 2.02 -2.67 13.99
CA THR A 87 2.00 -1.64 12.95
C THR A 87 3.06 -1.98 11.92
N PHE A 88 2.65 -2.08 10.66
CA PHE A 88 3.49 -2.49 9.55
C PHE A 88 3.59 -1.35 8.52
N ASN A 89 4.77 -1.14 7.98
CA ASN A 89 4.99 -0.23 6.85
C ASN A 89 4.72 -0.97 5.55
N GLY A 90 3.63 -0.61 4.89
CA GLY A 90 3.22 -1.22 3.63
C GLY A 90 3.74 -0.46 2.41
N ARG A 91 4.06 -1.19 1.35
CA ARG A 91 4.44 -0.62 0.05
C ARG A 91 3.90 -1.46 -1.09
N LEU A 92 3.19 -0.80 -2.01
CA LEU A 92 2.90 -1.34 -3.33
C LEU A 92 3.99 -0.90 -4.30
N ILE A 93 4.50 -1.84 -5.07
CA ILE A 93 5.42 -1.62 -6.18
C ILE A 93 4.71 -2.09 -7.44
N VAL A 94 4.52 -1.21 -8.40
CA VAL A 94 4.04 -1.56 -9.74
C VAL A 94 5.16 -1.31 -10.72
N SER A 95 5.49 -2.27 -11.56
CA SER A 95 6.60 -2.18 -12.49
C SER A 95 6.24 -2.68 -13.89
N ASN A 96 6.87 -2.11 -14.90
CA ASN A 96 6.94 -2.59 -16.27
C ASN A 96 8.40 -2.56 -16.74
N GLU A 97 8.65 -2.83 -18.04
CA GLU A 97 10.00 -2.79 -18.60
C GLU A 97 10.64 -1.39 -18.58
N ASP A 98 9.84 -0.33 -18.57
CA ASP A 98 10.33 1.06 -18.64
C ASP A 98 10.52 1.70 -17.27
N GLY A 99 9.88 1.18 -16.20
CA GLY A 99 10.01 1.80 -14.89
C GLY A 99 9.16 1.21 -13.77
N LYS A 100 9.11 1.96 -12.66
CA LYS A 100 8.38 1.57 -11.45
C LYS A 100 7.63 2.74 -10.86
N ALA A 101 6.46 2.47 -10.29
CA ALA A 101 5.72 3.38 -9.43
C ALA A 101 5.52 2.76 -8.05
N PHE A 102 5.42 3.60 -7.02
CA PHE A 102 5.35 3.18 -5.64
C PHE A 102 4.18 3.87 -4.93
N TYR A 103 3.55 3.14 -4.03
CA TYR A 103 2.61 3.69 -3.08
C TYR A 103 2.90 3.14 -1.69
N THR A 104 2.92 3.99 -0.67
CA THR A 104 3.20 3.60 0.71
C THR A 104 2.00 3.83 1.60
N PHE A 105 1.79 2.92 2.56
CA PHE A 105 0.72 2.98 3.54
C PHE A 105 1.17 2.39 4.88
N THR A 106 0.39 2.62 5.90
CA THR A 106 0.56 1.96 7.21
C THR A 106 -0.58 0.97 7.42
N LEU A 107 -0.26 -0.22 7.86
CA LEU A 107 -1.23 -1.23 8.27
C LEU A 107 -1.14 -1.46 9.77
N ASN A 108 -2.22 -1.16 10.49
CA ASN A 108 -2.36 -1.47 11.91
C ASN A 108 -3.24 -2.71 12.08
N VAL A 109 -2.70 -3.72 12.74
CA VAL A 109 -3.45 -4.91 13.16
C VAL A 109 -3.63 -4.83 14.66
N ASN A 110 -4.83 -4.48 15.10
CA ASN A 110 -5.15 -4.20 16.49
C ASN A 110 -5.73 -5.43 17.20
N SER A 111 -5.58 -5.46 18.53
CA SER A 111 -6.30 -6.43 19.34
C SER A 111 -7.79 -6.07 19.37
N PRO A 112 -8.71 -7.01 19.12
CA PRO A 112 -10.13 -6.74 19.29
C PRO A 112 -10.53 -6.46 20.76
N TYR A 113 -9.62 -6.74 21.71
CA TYR A 113 -9.84 -6.55 23.15
C TYR A 113 -9.12 -5.36 23.74
N GLU A 114 -8.53 -4.49 22.90
CA GLU A 114 -7.73 -3.36 23.37
C GLU A 114 -8.58 -2.22 23.97
N TYR A 115 -9.72 -1.96 23.32
CA TYR A 115 -10.64 -0.90 23.77
C TYR A 115 -12.06 -1.47 23.88
N GLY A 116 -12.64 -1.44 25.08
CA GLY A 116 -13.99 -1.90 25.28
C GLY A 116 -14.35 -2.22 26.73
N ILE A 117 -15.48 -2.85 26.92
CA ILE A 117 -16.05 -3.22 28.22
C ILE A 117 -16.03 -4.74 28.33
N MET A 118 -15.36 -5.24 29.38
CA MET A 118 -15.40 -6.65 29.75
C MET A 118 -16.46 -6.88 30.81
N VAL A 119 -17.32 -7.87 30.60
CA VAL A 119 -18.36 -8.28 31.55
C VAL A 119 -18.07 -9.71 32.00
N LEU A 120 -17.84 -9.88 33.29
CA LEU A 120 -17.81 -11.19 33.93
C LEU A 120 -19.20 -11.50 34.48
N SER A 121 -19.74 -12.63 34.13
CA SER A 121 -21.02 -13.09 34.60
C SER A 121 -20.98 -14.60 34.92
N LYS A 122 -22.04 -15.11 35.44
CA LYS A 122 -22.29 -16.58 35.59
C LYS A 122 -23.58 -16.92 34.89
N ASP A 123 -23.58 -18.06 34.21
CA ASP A 123 -24.80 -18.62 33.68
C ASP A 123 -25.71 -19.24 34.78
N ALA A 124 -26.86 -19.75 34.41
CA ALA A 124 -27.82 -20.39 35.34
C ALA A 124 -27.21 -21.60 36.08
N ASP A 125 -26.18 -22.22 35.51
CA ASP A 125 -25.46 -23.35 36.09
C ASP A 125 -24.24 -22.92 36.92
N SER A 126 -24.10 -21.61 37.20
CA SER A 126 -22.96 -21.01 37.92
C SER A 126 -21.60 -21.14 37.22
N ARG A 127 -21.59 -21.39 35.91
CA ARG A 127 -20.37 -21.42 35.12
C ARG A 127 -19.89 -19.97 34.83
N PRO A 128 -18.59 -19.69 34.90
CA PRO A 128 -18.10 -18.39 34.57
C PRO A 128 -18.28 -18.08 33.08
N HIS A 129 -18.65 -16.86 32.78
CA HIS A 129 -18.92 -16.37 31.45
C HIS A 129 -18.27 -15.00 31.27
N ILE A 130 -17.51 -14.83 30.20
CA ILE A 130 -16.85 -13.59 29.85
C ILE A 130 -17.41 -13.10 28.52
N ALA A 131 -17.94 -11.89 28.50
CA ALA A 131 -18.32 -11.19 27.29
C ALA A 131 -17.50 -9.90 27.18
N PHE A 132 -17.12 -9.54 25.97
CA PHE A 132 -16.40 -8.32 25.68
C PHE A 132 -17.15 -7.54 24.61
N MET A 133 -17.43 -6.27 24.88
CA MET A 133 -17.96 -5.32 23.92
C MET A 133 -16.86 -4.40 23.46
N GLN A 134 -16.39 -4.56 22.23
CA GLN A 134 -15.39 -3.71 21.64
C GLN A 134 -15.98 -2.32 21.36
N GLU A 135 -15.28 -1.27 21.81
CA GLU A 135 -15.56 0.09 21.36
C GLU A 135 -14.91 0.31 20.00
N PRO A 136 -15.66 0.77 18.98
CA PRO A 136 -15.12 0.98 17.65
C PRO A 136 -14.04 2.08 17.66
N LEU A 137 -12.98 1.89 16.86
CA LEU A 137 -11.90 2.87 16.70
C LEU A 137 -12.34 4.07 15.83
N GLU A 138 -13.39 3.92 15.03
CA GLU A 138 -13.95 4.96 14.17
C GLU A 138 -15.31 5.42 14.71
N GLU A 139 -15.53 6.74 14.72
CA GLU A 139 -16.79 7.31 15.17
C GLU A 139 -17.94 6.86 14.25
N GLY A 140 -19.00 6.29 14.84
CA GLY A 140 -20.17 5.78 14.12
C GLY A 140 -20.08 4.35 13.61
N ALA A 141 -18.96 3.67 13.80
CA ALA A 141 -18.86 2.24 13.48
C ALA A 141 -19.64 1.38 14.51
N GLU A 142 -20.07 0.20 14.08
CA GLU A 142 -20.83 -0.71 14.93
C GLU A 142 -19.97 -1.34 16.01
N LYS A 143 -20.53 -1.44 17.24
CA LYS A 143 -19.91 -2.15 18.35
C LYS A 143 -19.92 -3.64 18.08
N LYS A 144 -18.78 -4.31 18.25
CA LYS A 144 -18.67 -5.76 18.12
C LYS A 144 -18.74 -6.43 19.49
N PHE A 145 -19.48 -7.53 19.59
CA PHE A 145 -19.59 -8.31 20.80
C PHE A 145 -18.90 -9.66 20.61
N TYR A 146 -18.02 -9.96 21.55
CA TYR A 146 -17.33 -11.25 21.64
C TYR A 146 -17.86 -11.96 22.88
N ASP A 147 -18.41 -13.13 22.66
CA ASP A 147 -19.02 -13.97 23.69
C ASP A 147 -18.31 -15.31 23.68
N GLU A 148 -17.40 -15.51 24.63
CA GLU A 148 -16.68 -16.78 24.77
C GLU A 148 -17.30 -17.62 25.86
N ARG A 149 -17.82 -18.77 25.46
CA ARG A 149 -18.30 -19.80 26.37
C ARG A 149 -17.22 -20.86 26.50
N TRP A 150 -16.73 -21.02 27.73
CA TRP A 150 -15.72 -22.01 28.12
C TRP A 150 -16.38 -23.30 28.58
#